data_a74bcc59de23272b00e0c85f1db09320
#
_entry.id   a74bcc59de23272b00e0c85f1db09320
#
_cell.length_a   1.000
_cell.length_b   1.000
_cell.length_c   1.000
_cell.angle_alpha   90.00
_cell.angle_beta   90.00
_cell.angle_gamma   90.00
#
_symmetry.space_group_name_H-M   'P 1'
#
loop_
_entity.id
_entity.type
_entity.pdbx_description
1 polymer ?
#
loop_
_entity_poly.entity_id
_entity_poly.type
_entity_poly.pdbx_seq_one_letter_code
_entity_poly.pdbx_strand_id
1 'polypeptide(L)'
;SSYGEVNWCEALGTVLANDEIINGLSERGGHPVVQKKMTQWSMRISAYAQRLLDGLEKIDWPQPLKDSQTNWIGRSQGAMVSFEVNEVSSKESTEVKLSYKELETLKELRLNLSKAEGLLWDELKHKKGAAKFRKKYTVGSFLVDYVCLAKNTIVEFAGKEDETERTTFFAKEGFNIIRFSNEEVIENVLQVVSKINNTLHFSSAIKSDKKPEKKPTKKHQIDVFTTRPDTIFGVSFMTLAPEHELVSKIVTAAQKKEVNAYVRATAKRSERDRMADVKTISGVFTGAYAIHPFTGEKVQIWIGDYVLANYGTGAVMAVPCGDQRDYDFAKHFDIPIPNIFKGVDISEAAHVDKAGTIIANSDFLSGLTYQKALKLSIFELEKRAIGYGKINYRLRDAVFSRQRY
;
A
#
# COMPACT_ATOMS: atom_id res chain seq x y z
N SER A 1 -23.37 16.07 7.25
CA SER A 1 -22.31 17.07 7.02
C SER A 1 -20.99 16.37 6.82
N SER A 2 -20.15 16.94 5.98
CA SER A 2 -18.78 16.48 5.71
C SER A 2 -17.82 17.66 5.83
N TYR A 3 -16.56 17.34 6.12
CA TYR A 3 -15.48 18.34 6.15
C TYR A 3 -14.81 18.33 4.77
N GLY A 4 -14.92 19.44 4.04
CA GLY A 4 -14.44 19.52 2.66
C GLY A 4 -13.85 20.88 2.32
N GLU A 5 -13.14 20.94 1.20
CA GLU A 5 -12.58 22.19 0.67
C GLU A 5 -13.66 23.00 -0.04
N VAL A 6 -13.67 24.29 0.21
CA VAL A 6 -14.60 25.26 -0.37
C VAL A 6 -13.85 26.50 -0.83
N ASN A 7 -14.46 27.22 -1.77
CA ASN A 7 -13.93 28.49 -2.25
C ASN A 7 -14.35 29.60 -1.27
N TRP A 8 -13.44 30.04 -0.46
CA TRP A 8 -13.68 31.09 0.54
C TRP A 8 -13.21 32.45 0.04
N CYS A 9 -14.09 33.43 0.09
CA CYS A 9 -13.75 34.82 -0.15
C CYS A 9 -13.82 35.60 1.18
N GLU A 10 -12.65 36.05 1.66
CA GLU A 10 -12.56 36.73 2.95
C GLU A 10 -13.23 38.10 2.93
N ALA A 11 -13.08 38.83 1.83
CA ALA A 11 -13.69 40.16 1.67
C ALA A 11 -15.21 40.13 1.63
N LEU A 12 -15.80 39.04 1.08
CA LEU A 12 -17.25 38.86 1.04
C LEU A 12 -17.78 38.07 2.25
N GLY A 13 -16.88 37.48 3.07
CA GLY A 13 -17.23 36.68 4.24
C GLY A 13 -18.07 35.44 3.93
N THR A 14 -17.96 34.87 2.72
CA THR A 14 -18.81 33.77 2.27
C THR A 14 -18.07 32.76 1.41
N VAL A 15 -18.71 31.58 1.27
CA VAL A 15 -18.30 30.53 0.32
C VAL A 15 -18.93 30.83 -1.03
N LEU A 16 -18.13 30.71 -2.10
CA LEU A 16 -18.56 30.94 -3.47
C LEU A 16 -18.70 29.64 -4.24
N ALA A 17 -19.71 29.55 -5.10
CA ALA A 17 -19.83 28.50 -6.08
C ALA A 17 -18.71 28.60 -7.13
N ASN A 18 -18.43 27.49 -7.82
CA ASN A 18 -17.37 27.50 -8.84
C ASN A 18 -17.65 28.52 -9.97
N ASP A 19 -18.93 28.72 -10.30
CA ASP A 19 -19.36 29.66 -11.35
C ASP A 19 -19.22 31.14 -10.94
N GLU A 20 -19.03 31.41 -9.65
CA GLU A 20 -18.83 32.77 -9.11
C GLU A 20 -17.34 33.16 -9.03
N ILE A 21 -16.44 32.35 -9.61
CA ILE A 21 -15.01 32.57 -9.57
C ILE A 21 -14.47 32.69 -11.00
N ILE A 22 -13.82 33.80 -11.28
CA ILE A 22 -13.19 34.08 -12.58
C ILE A 22 -11.70 34.38 -12.30
N ASN A 23 -10.79 33.57 -12.86
CA ASN A 23 -9.35 33.75 -12.70
C ASN A 23 -8.87 33.84 -11.23
N GLY A 24 -9.49 33.07 -10.33
CA GLY A 24 -9.13 33.09 -8.89
C GLY A 24 -9.71 34.26 -8.09
N LEU A 25 -10.54 35.08 -8.73
CA LEU A 25 -11.22 36.24 -8.12
C LEU A 25 -12.74 36.00 -8.08
N SER A 26 -13.41 36.62 -7.10
CA SER A 26 -14.88 36.60 -7.04
C SER A 26 -15.49 37.39 -8.19
N GLU A 27 -16.54 36.89 -8.82
CA GLU A 27 -17.33 37.61 -9.83
C GLU A 27 -17.84 38.95 -9.26
N ARG A 28 -18.24 38.92 -7.99
CA ARG A 28 -18.69 40.10 -7.25
C ARG A 28 -17.50 40.78 -6.56
N GLY A 29 -17.10 41.93 -7.04
CA GLY A 29 -16.10 42.80 -6.40
C GLY A 29 -14.64 42.45 -6.73
N GLY A 30 -14.35 41.37 -7.49
CA GLY A 30 -13.00 41.04 -7.89
C GLY A 30 -12.02 40.70 -6.75
N HIS A 31 -12.53 40.12 -5.65
CA HIS A 31 -11.73 39.83 -4.47
C HIS A 31 -11.01 38.47 -4.57
N PRO A 32 -9.82 38.30 -4.00
CA PRO A 32 -9.12 37.01 -3.99
C PRO A 32 -9.95 35.91 -3.32
N VAL A 33 -9.96 34.71 -3.95
CA VAL A 33 -10.62 33.51 -3.45
C VAL A 33 -9.57 32.47 -3.07
N VAL A 34 -9.71 31.89 -1.89
CA VAL A 34 -8.80 30.86 -1.38
C VAL A 34 -9.53 29.56 -1.09
N GLN A 35 -8.83 28.44 -1.21
CA GLN A 35 -9.35 27.14 -0.80
C GLN A 35 -9.26 27.02 0.73
N LYS A 36 -10.40 26.75 1.38
CA LYS A 36 -10.50 26.61 2.83
C LYS A 36 -11.25 25.32 3.19
N LYS A 37 -10.73 24.56 4.15
CA LYS A 37 -11.44 23.40 4.68
C LYS A 37 -12.49 23.82 5.68
N MET A 38 -13.75 23.48 5.41
CA MET A 38 -14.88 23.83 6.28
C MET A 38 -15.88 22.67 6.34
N THR A 39 -16.66 22.60 7.41
CA THR A 39 -17.81 21.69 7.50
C THR A 39 -18.89 22.12 6.52
N GLN A 40 -19.30 21.20 5.68
CA GLN A 40 -20.29 21.43 4.60
C GLN A 40 -21.45 20.48 4.69
N TRP A 41 -22.60 20.91 4.21
CA TRP A 41 -23.72 20.04 3.89
C TRP A 41 -23.47 19.35 2.54
N SER A 42 -23.65 18.03 2.51
CA SER A 42 -23.54 17.25 1.29
C SER A 42 -24.81 16.42 1.08
N MET A 43 -25.30 16.39 -0.14
CA MET A 43 -26.33 15.44 -0.56
C MET A 43 -25.63 14.17 -1.03
N ARG A 44 -25.91 13.05 -0.34
CA ARG A 44 -25.28 11.75 -0.62
C ARG A 44 -25.93 11.08 -1.85
N ILE A 45 -25.76 11.70 -3.00
CA ILE A 45 -26.27 11.16 -4.27
C ILE A 45 -25.56 9.89 -4.69
N SER A 46 -24.28 9.70 -4.28
CA SER A 46 -23.53 8.48 -4.53
C SER A 46 -24.20 7.22 -3.93
N ALA A 47 -24.94 7.33 -2.84
CA ALA A 47 -25.70 6.24 -2.25
C ALA A 47 -26.84 5.72 -3.16
N TYR A 48 -27.25 6.52 -4.13
CA TYR A 48 -28.29 6.18 -5.10
C TYR A 48 -27.73 5.78 -6.47
N ALA A 49 -26.42 5.76 -6.65
CA ALA A 49 -25.76 5.54 -7.94
C ALA A 49 -26.24 4.27 -8.65
N GLN A 50 -26.30 3.11 -7.96
CA GLN A 50 -26.80 1.87 -8.56
C GLN A 50 -28.30 1.98 -8.90
N ARG A 51 -29.10 2.55 -8.00
CA ARG A 51 -30.54 2.75 -8.24
C ARG A 51 -30.82 3.67 -9.43
N LEU A 52 -29.98 4.68 -9.65
CA LEU A 52 -30.08 5.54 -10.82
C LEU A 52 -29.74 4.77 -12.10
N LEU A 53 -28.72 3.93 -12.11
CA LEU A 53 -28.40 3.06 -13.25
C LEU A 53 -29.54 2.09 -13.56
N ASP A 54 -30.09 1.40 -12.56
CA ASP A 54 -31.19 0.47 -12.72
C ASP A 54 -32.45 1.20 -13.21
N GLY A 55 -32.60 2.47 -12.85
CA GLY A 55 -33.71 3.34 -13.30
C GLY A 55 -33.62 3.70 -14.78
N LEU A 56 -32.41 3.83 -15.36
CA LEU A 56 -32.25 4.16 -16.78
C LEU A 56 -32.82 3.10 -17.72
N GLU A 57 -32.88 1.84 -17.29
CA GLU A 57 -33.48 0.76 -18.06
C GLU A 57 -35.00 0.88 -18.17
N LYS A 58 -35.63 1.52 -17.18
CA LYS A 58 -37.09 1.59 -17.02
C LYS A 58 -37.71 2.83 -17.65
N ILE A 59 -36.91 3.83 -18.00
CA ILE A 59 -37.41 5.10 -18.57
C ILE A 59 -37.34 5.09 -20.08
N ASP A 60 -38.26 5.76 -20.72
CA ASP A 60 -38.30 5.89 -22.18
C ASP A 60 -37.45 7.11 -22.63
N TRP A 61 -36.17 6.92 -22.55
CA TRP A 61 -35.18 7.91 -23.02
C TRP A 61 -34.40 7.39 -24.23
N PRO A 62 -33.96 8.28 -25.15
CA PRO A 62 -33.08 7.90 -26.24
C PRO A 62 -31.77 7.25 -25.74
N GLN A 63 -31.30 6.22 -26.42
CA GLN A 63 -30.12 5.46 -26.02
C GLN A 63 -28.89 6.35 -25.79
N PRO A 64 -28.56 7.35 -26.65
CA PRO A 64 -27.42 8.23 -26.42
C PRO A 64 -27.48 8.98 -25.07
N LEU A 65 -28.72 9.34 -24.62
CA LEU A 65 -28.89 9.99 -23.34
C LEU A 65 -28.68 9.00 -22.19
N LYS A 66 -29.17 7.78 -22.29
CA LYS A 66 -28.94 6.70 -21.31
C LYS A 66 -27.43 6.40 -21.19
N ASP A 67 -26.75 6.32 -22.32
CA ASP A 67 -25.29 6.07 -22.35
C ASP A 67 -24.51 7.22 -21.69
N SER A 68 -24.91 8.46 -21.98
CA SER A 68 -24.32 9.64 -21.31
C SER A 68 -24.51 9.61 -19.81
N GLN A 69 -25.71 9.30 -19.32
CA GLN A 69 -25.98 9.18 -17.87
C GLN A 69 -25.23 8.00 -17.24
N THR A 70 -25.19 6.86 -17.92
CA THR A 70 -24.42 5.69 -17.47
C THR A 70 -22.93 6.02 -17.32
N ASN A 71 -22.36 6.72 -18.29
CA ASN A 71 -20.98 7.18 -18.25
C ASN A 71 -20.75 8.24 -17.16
N TRP A 72 -21.72 9.11 -16.91
CA TRP A 72 -21.66 10.11 -15.84
C TRP A 72 -21.66 9.46 -14.46
N ILE A 73 -22.56 8.50 -14.22
CA ILE A 73 -22.61 7.72 -12.98
C ILE A 73 -21.34 6.88 -12.83
N GLY A 74 -20.86 6.28 -13.92
CA GLY A 74 -19.54 5.66 -14.05
C GLY A 74 -19.28 4.56 -13.06
N ARG A 75 -20.07 3.48 -13.13
CA ARG A 75 -19.86 2.28 -12.31
C ARG A 75 -18.58 1.58 -12.74
N SER A 76 -17.68 1.35 -11.80
CA SER A 76 -16.44 0.58 -11.98
C SER A 76 -16.35 -0.51 -10.92
N GLN A 77 -15.85 -1.68 -11.33
CA GLN A 77 -15.58 -2.79 -10.44
C GLN A 77 -14.07 -3.00 -10.34
N GLY A 78 -13.58 -3.17 -9.13
CA GLY A 78 -12.16 -3.33 -8.88
C GLY A 78 -11.89 -3.83 -7.47
N ALA A 79 -10.76 -3.46 -6.90
CA ALA A 79 -10.40 -3.79 -5.53
C ALA A 79 -9.84 -2.58 -4.78
N MET A 80 -10.06 -2.58 -3.49
CA MET A 80 -9.26 -1.80 -2.54
C MET A 80 -8.05 -2.61 -2.16
N VAL A 81 -6.88 -2.01 -2.19
CA VAL A 81 -5.61 -2.64 -1.81
C VAL A 81 -4.91 -1.73 -0.81
N SER A 82 -4.45 -2.33 0.29
CA SER A 82 -3.74 -1.61 1.36
C SER A 82 -2.24 -1.90 1.30
N PHE A 83 -1.45 -0.84 1.18
CA PHE A 83 0.01 -0.89 1.20
C PHE A 83 0.50 -0.34 2.55
N GLU A 84 1.31 -1.09 3.27
CA GLU A 84 1.97 -0.58 4.47
C GLU A 84 3.06 0.42 4.07
N VAL A 85 3.14 1.56 4.76
CA VAL A 85 4.27 2.49 4.58
C VAL A 85 5.43 2.01 5.43
N ASN A 86 6.60 1.86 4.81
CA ASN A 86 7.82 1.57 5.52
C ASN A 86 8.28 2.84 6.24
N GLU A 87 8.13 2.89 7.57
CA GLU A 87 8.67 3.98 8.36
C GLU A 87 10.20 3.96 8.26
N VAL A 88 10.77 5.04 7.74
CA VAL A 88 12.20 5.27 7.80
C VAL A 88 12.55 5.54 9.26
N SER A 89 12.75 4.49 10.04
CA SER A 89 13.44 4.65 11.32
C SER A 89 14.85 5.10 11.00
N SER A 90 15.34 6.12 11.70
CA SER A 90 16.71 6.65 11.61
C SER A 90 17.79 5.69 12.13
N LYS A 91 17.54 4.40 12.06
CA LYS A 91 18.50 3.33 12.25
C LYS A 91 18.46 2.49 10.98
N GLU A 92 19.51 2.56 10.21
CA GLU A 92 19.81 1.57 9.18
C GLU A 92 19.72 0.18 9.80
N SER A 93 18.57 -0.46 9.63
CA SER A 93 18.52 -1.91 9.76
C SER A 93 19.18 -2.44 8.49
N THR A 94 20.32 -3.03 8.65
CA THR A 94 21.02 -3.84 7.64
C THR A 94 20.12 -5.05 7.32
N GLU A 95 19.02 -4.83 6.58
CA GLU A 95 18.30 -5.92 5.92
C GLU A 95 19.18 -6.38 4.77
N VAL A 96 19.83 -7.51 4.96
CA VAL A 96 20.55 -8.23 3.91
C VAL A 96 19.53 -8.54 2.81
N LYS A 97 19.66 -7.88 1.65
CA LYS A 97 18.87 -8.21 0.46
C LYS A 97 19.28 -9.61 0.01
N LEU A 98 18.46 -10.59 0.32
CA LEU A 98 18.62 -11.95 -0.20
C LEU A 98 18.37 -11.93 -1.70
N SER A 99 19.29 -12.50 -2.47
CA SER A 99 19.12 -12.69 -3.91
C SER A 99 17.99 -13.70 -4.20
N TYR A 100 17.46 -13.68 -5.42
CA TYR A 100 16.41 -14.63 -5.83
C TYR A 100 16.80 -16.09 -5.57
N LYS A 101 18.08 -16.43 -5.77
CA LYS A 101 18.64 -17.76 -5.54
C LYS A 101 18.62 -18.15 -4.04
N GLU A 102 18.93 -17.21 -3.16
CA GLU A 102 18.87 -17.41 -1.70
C GLU A 102 17.42 -17.56 -1.22
N LEU A 103 16.47 -16.86 -1.85
CA LEU A 103 15.03 -17.03 -1.55
C LEU A 103 14.50 -18.41 -1.98
N GLU A 104 14.96 -18.95 -3.09
CA GLU A 104 14.64 -20.33 -3.50
C GLU A 104 15.22 -21.36 -2.52
N THR A 105 16.48 -21.20 -2.16
CA THR A 105 17.12 -22.07 -1.16
C THR A 105 16.37 -22.03 0.18
N LEU A 106 15.93 -20.86 0.62
CA LEU A 106 15.11 -20.72 1.84
C LEU A 106 13.75 -21.40 1.71
N LYS A 107 13.12 -21.37 0.52
CA LYS A 107 11.87 -22.11 0.27
C LYS A 107 12.10 -23.61 0.38
N GLU A 108 13.16 -24.13 -0.20
CA GLU A 108 13.52 -25.55 -0.13
C GLU A 108 13.82 -25.98 1.32
N LEU A 109 14.60 -25.20 2.08
CA LEU A 109 14.89 -25.47 3.48
C LEU A 109 13.63 -25.44 4.38
N ARG A 110 12.64 -24.64 4.01
CA ARG A 110 11.35 -24.62 4.72
C ARG A 110 10.46 -25.81 4.40
N LEU A 111 10.64 -26.44 3.26
CA LEU A 111 9.90 -27.63 2.83
C LEU A 111 10.58 -28.91 3.38
N ASN A 112 11.91 -28.95 3.41
CA ASN A 112 12.72 -30.12 3.77
C ASN A 112 13.22 -30.01 5.22
N LEU A 113 12.32 -30.03 6.20
CA LEU A 113 12.67 -30.07 7.61
C LEU A 113 13.13 -31.46 8.03
N SER A 114 14.14 -31.54 8.92
CA SER A 114 14.49 -32.80 9.57
C SER A 114 13.33 -33.31 10.45
N LYS A 115 13.39 -34.57 10.87
CA LYS A 115 12.33 -35.14 11.75
C LYS A 115 12.17 -34.34 13.04
N ALA A 116 13.25 -33.95 13.67
CA ALA A 116 13.22 -33.14 14.90
C ALA A 116 12.65 -31.74 14.65
N GLU A 117 13.08 -31.07 13.56
CA GLU A 117 12.53 -29.78 13.16
C GLU A 117 11.04 -29.86 12.85
N GLY A 118 10.60 -30.88 12.15
CA GLY A 118 9.17 -31.09 11.83
C GLY A 118 8.32 -31.24 13.09
N LEU A 119 8.74 -32.08 14.06
CA LEU A 119 8.05 -32.29 15.32
C LEU A 119 7.93 -31.00 16.13
N LEU A 120 9.02 -30.25 16.26
CA LEU A 120 9.00 -28.99 16.99
C LEU A 120 8.15 -27.94 16.29
N TRP A 121 8.20 -27.86 14.95
CA TRP A 121 7.39 -26.95 14.19
C TRP A 121 5.89 -27.21 14.32
N ASP A 122 5.48 -28.48 14.33
CA ASP A 122 4.08 -28.85 14.49
C ASP A 122 3.48 -28.37 15.81
N GLU A 123 4.27 -28.34 16.88
CA GLU A 123 3.84 -27.77 18.15
C GLU A 123 3.89 -26.24 18.17
N LEU A 124 4.88 -25.61 17.55
CA LEU A 124 5.06 -24.14 17.56
C LEU A 124 4.08 -23.41 16.64
N LYS A 125 3.66 -24.03 15.51
CA LYS A 125 2.78 -23.39 14.51
C LYS A 125 1.34 -23.18 14.96
N HIS A 126 0.82 -23.99 15.87
CA HIS A 126 -0.61 -24.08 16.22
C HIS A 126 -1.04 -23.24 17.42
N LYS A 127 -0.42 -22.12 17.75
CA LYS A 127 -0.79 -21.26 18.90
C LYS A 127 -0.94 -22.01 20.26
N LYS A 128 -0.49 -23.22 20.35
CA LYS A 128 -0.38 -23.94 21.63
C LYS A 128 0.70 -23.32 22.51
N GLY A 129 1.58 -22.48 21.92
CA GLY A 129 2.54 -21.65 22.61
C GLY A 129 2.09 -20.19 22.71
N ALA A 130 2.56 -19.48 23.72
CA ALA A 130 2.21 -18.09 24.05
C ALA A 130 2.64 -17.05 22.99
N ALA A 131 3.24 -17.44 21.86
CA ALA A 131 3.81 -16.53 20.87
C ALA A 131 3.89 -17.13 19.44
N LYS A 132 3.89 -16.25 18.43
CA LYS A 132 3.97 -16.63 17.01
C LYS A 132 5.43 -16.82 16.59
N PHE A 133 5.80 -18.03 16.17
CA PHE A 133 7.11 -18.35 15.63
C PHE A 133 7.14 -18.32 14.09
N ARG A 134 8.33 -18.02 13.55
CA ARG A 134 8.67 -18.17 12.12
C ARG A 134 9.79 -19.18 11.97
N LYS A 135 9.69 -20.09 10.99
CA LYS A 135 10.74 -21.09 10.70
C LYS A 135 11.71 -20.59 9.62
N LYS A 136 12.96 -21.02 9.71
CA LYS A 136 14.04 -20.68 8.76
C LYS A 136 13.99 -19.20 8.39
N TYR A 137 14.34 -18.38 9.37
CA TYR A 137 14.30 -16.92 9.26
C TYR A 137 15.70 -16.33 9.35
N THR A 138 16.00 -15.30 8.57
CA THR A 138 17.30 -14.65 8.57
C THR A 138 17.30 -13.50 9.57
N VAL A 139 18.26 -13.50 10.50
CA VAL A 139 18.51 -12.42 11.46
C VAL A 139 19.93 -11.92 11.24
N GLY A 140 20.10 -10.73 10.67
CA GLY A 140 21.40 -10.26 10.16
C GLY A 140 21.92 -11.18 9.08
N SER A 141 23.15 -11.66 9.22
CA SER A 141 23.80 -12.62 8.31
C SER A 141 23.48 -14.09 8.61
N PHE A 142 22.76 -14.38 9.69
CA PHE A 142 22.55 -15.74 10.17
C PHE A 142 21.15 -16.26 9.90
N LEU A 143 21.05 -17.46 9.36
CA LEU A 143 19.81 -18.22 9.23
C LEU A 143 19.51 -18.95 10.54
N VAL A 144 18.37 -18.67 11.17
CA VAL A 144 17.90 -19.30 12.40
C VAL A 144 16.79 -20.31 12.14
N ASP A 145 16.68 -21.35 12.98
CA ASP A 145 15.67 -22.39 12.77
C ASP A 145 14.29 -21.87 13.07
N TYR A 146 14.09 -21.24 14.25
CA TYR A 146 12.84 -20.59 14.61
C TYR A 146 13.10 -19.27 15.34
N VAL A 147 12.25 -18.29 15.09
CA VAL A 147 12.31 -16.99 15.76
C VAL A 147 10.91 -16.51 16.16
N CYS A 148 10.79 -16.00 17.37
CA CYS A 148 9.66 -15.22 17.84
C CYS A 148 10.08 -13.75 17.93
N LEU A 149 9.74 -12.96 16.92
CA LEU A 149 10.09 -11.54 16.87
C LEU A 149 9.40 -10.73 17.96
N ALA A 150 8.17 -11.10 18.35
CA ALA A 150 7.41 -10.40 19.40
C ALA A 150 8.00 -10.54 20.81
N LYS A 151 8.85 -11.56 21.03
CA LYS A 151 9.50 -11.87 22.30
C LYS A 151 11.02 -11.87 22.20
N ASN A 152 11.56 -11.42 21.06
CA ASN A 152 13.00 -11.43 20.78
C ASN A 152 13.67 -12.74 21.17
N THR A 153 13.09 -13.87 20.77
CA THR A 153 13.58 -15.19 21.15
C THR A 153 13.87 -16.02 19.91
N ILE A 154 15.06 -16.59 19.86
CA ILE A 154 15.52 -17.49 18.82
C ILE A 154 15.61 -18.90 19.41
N VAL A 155 15.13 -19.90 18.67
CA VAL A 155 15.29 -21.31 18.99
C VAL A 155 16.11 -21.96 17.89
N GLU A 156 17.22 -22.58 18.23
CA GLU A 156 18.13 -23.25 17.33
C GLU A 156 18.43 -24.67 17.76
N PHE A 157 18.75 -25.53 16.78
CA PHE A 157 19.34 -26.83 17.07
C PHE A 157 20.84 -26.67 17.34
N ALA A 158 21.33 -27.38 18.34
CA ALA A 158 22.76 -27.38 18.73
C ALA A 158 23.63 -28.04 17.66
N GLY A 159 24.93 -27.72 17.66
CA GLY A 159 25.93 -28.30 16.75
C GLY A 159 26.13 -27.54 15.44
N LYS A 160 25.72 -26.25 15.38
CA LYS A 160 26.08 -25.38 14.26
C LYS A 160 27.51 -24.86 14.39
N GLU A 161 28.14 -24.67 13.25
CA GLU A 161 29.40 -23.93 13.18
C GLU A 161 29.20 -22.50 13.71
N ASP A 162 30.20 -21.91 14.35
CA ASP A 162 30.25 -20.54 14.85
C ASP A 162 29.23 -20.20 15.97
N GLU A 163 28.85 -21.15 16.82
CA GLU A 163 27.90 -20.91 17.91
C GLU A 163 28.22 -19.71 18.80
N THR A 164 29.53 -19.47 19.05
CA THR A 164 29.96 -18.34 19.88
C THR A 164 29.74 -16.99 19.20
N GLU A 165 30.05 -16.89 17.90
CA GLU A 165 29.85 -15.69 17.11
C GLU A 165 28.34 -15.38 16.98
N ARG A 166 27.55 -16.40 16.68
CA ARG A 166 26.09 -16.32 16.61
C ARG A 166 25.49 -15.85 17.93
N THR A 167 25.96 -16.41 19.04
CA THR A 167 25.46 -16.02 20.38
C THR A 167 25.78 -14.57 20.70
N THR A 168 26.98 -14.12 20.40
CA THR A 168 27.42 -12.74 20.61
C THR A 168 26.64 -11.77 19.75
N PHE A 169 26.45 -12.11 18.48
CA PHE A 169 25.67 -11.30 17.55
C PHE A 169 24.20 -11.15 17.99
N PHE A 170 23.53 -12.27 18.28
CA PHE A 170 22.13 -12.23 18.67
C PHE A 170 21.90 -11.56 20.03
N ALA A 171 22.82 -11.71 20.97
CA ALA A 171 22.76 -11.00 22.25
C ALA A 171 22.89 -9.47 22.05
N LYS A 172 23.79 -9.02 21.14
CA LYS A 172 23.94 -7.61 20.76
C LYS A 172 22.66 -7.06 20.11
N GLU A 173 21.99 -7.86 19.29
CA GLU A 173 20.70 -7.50 18.66
C GLU A 173 19.50 -7.64 19.62
N GLY A 174 19.73 -8.02 20.87
CA GLY A 174 18.70 -8.12 21.92
C GLY A 174 17.83 -9.37 21.85
N PHE A 175 18.32 -10.44 21.20
CA PHE A 175 17.64 -11.73 21.16
C PHE A 175 18.11 -12.67 22.27
N ASN A 176 17.17 -13.37 22.87
CA ASN A 176 17.45 -14.53 23.71
C ASN A 176 17.55 -15.78 22.84
N ILE A 177 18.56 -16.61 23.08
CA ILE A 177 18.77 -17.85 22.32
C ILE A 177 18.50 -19.05 23.21
N ILE A 178 17.76 -20.00 22.67
CA ILE A 178 17.53 -21.31 23.31
C ILE A 178 17.98 -22.37 22.32
N ARG A 179 18.84 -23.29 22.77
CA ARG A 179 19.32 -24.40 21.94
C ARG A 179 18.86 -25.73 22.50
N PHE A 180 18.54 -26.65 21.61
CA PHE A 180 18.17 -28.02 21.92
C PHE A 180 18.91 -28.97 20.98
N SER A 181 19.22 -30.17 21.45
CA SER A 181 19.71 -31.21 20.56
C SER A 181 18.54 -31.87 19.78
N ASN A 182 18.88 -32.56 18.70
CA ASN A 182 17.88 -33.33 17.93
C ASN A 182 17.25 -34.43 18.79
N GLU A 183 18.07 -35.06 19.64
CA GLU A 183 17.66 -36.13 20.55
C GLU A 183 16.65 -35.62 21.58
N GLU A 184 16.93 -34.49 22.24
CA GLU A 184 15.99 -33.90 23.23
C GLU A 184 14.61 -33.64 22.62
N VAL A 185 14.58 -33.15 21.37
CA VAL A 185 13.31 -32.86 20.68
C VAL A 185 12.58 -34.12 20.28
N ILE A 186 13.30 -35.16 19.80
CA ILE A 186 12.68 -36.43 19.40
C ILE A 186 12.17 -37.20 20.63
N GLU A 187 12.90 -37.18 21.74
CA GLU A 187 12.52 -37.88 22.97
C GLU A 187 11.30 -37.25 23.65
N ASN A 188 11.26 -35.90 23.75
CA ASN A 188 10.15 -35.24 24.43
C ASN A 188 9.92 -33.80 23.94
N VAL A 189 9.27 -33.66 22.79
CA VAL A 189 8.93 -32.36 22.18
C VAL A 189 8.08 -31.49 23.10
N LEU A 190 7.19 -32.04 23.89
CA LEU A 190 6.32 -31.27 24.80
C LEU A 190 7.12 -30.62 25.95
N GLN A 191 8.14 -31.31 26.45
CA GLN A 191 9.03 -30.75 27.47
C GLN A 191 9.87 -29.61 26.89
N VAL A 192 10.35 -29.74 25.64
CA VAL A 192 11.04 -28.70 24.91
C VAL A 192 10.14 -27.46 24.73
N VAL A 193 8.91 -27.65 24.29
CA VAL A 193 7.92 -26.55 24.15
C VAL A 193 7.63 -25.88 25.47
N SER A 194 7.56 -26.64 26.58
CA SER A 194 7.39 -26.08 27.92
C SER A 194 8.58 -25.21 28.34
N LYS A 195 9.82 -25.64 28.08
CA LYS A 195 11.02 -24.84 28.31
C LYS A 195 11.01 -23.54 27.48
N ILE A 196 10.62 -23.62 26.20
CA ILE A 196 10.49 -22.45 25.33
C ILE A 196 9.43 -21.46 25.90
N ASN A 197 8.25 -21.96 26.28
CA ASN A 197 7.19 -21.13 26.85
C ASN A 197 7.60 -20.47 28.17
N ASN A 198 8.28 -21.18 29.03
CA ASN A 198 8.79 -20.63 30.30
C ASN A 198 9.78 -19.48 30.03
N THR A 199 10.69 -19.64 29.07
CA THR A 199 11.62 -18.57 28.68
C THR A 199 10.90 -17.35 28.09
N LEU A 200 9.85 -17.57 27.30
CA LEU A 200 9.00 -16.49 26.76
C LEU A 200 8.26 -15.72 27.87
N HIS A 201 7.86 -16.38 28.95
CA HIS A 201 7.25 -15.77 30.13
C HIS A 201 8.26 -15.00 30.98
N PHE A 202 9.47 -15.53 31.19
CA PHE A 202 10.55 -14.87 31.93
C PHE A 202 11.07 -13.62 31.24
N SER A 203 11.14 -13.60 29.92
CA SER A 203 11.48 -12.40 29.13
C SER A 203 10.46 -11.25 29.30
N SER A 204 9.30 -11.52 29.88
CA SER A 204 8.30 -10.50 30.24
C SER A 204 8.52 -9.92 31.64
N ALA A 205 9.35 -10.53 32.49
CA ALA A 205 9.54 -10.16 33.90
C ALA A 205 10.78 -9.27 34.17
N ILE A 206 11.72 -9.16 33.23
CA ILE A 206 12.85 -8.24 33.35
C ILE A 206 12.46 -6.93 32.68
N LYS A 207 11.56 -6.19 33.30
CA LYS A 207 11.39 -4.75 33.04
C LYS A 207 12.38 -4.02 33.94
N SER A 208 13.53 -3.62 33.40
CA SER A 208 14.29 -2.53 33.96
C SER A 208 13.44 -1.26 33.89
N ASP A 209 13.31 -0.57 35.02
CA ASP A 209 12.70 0.73 35.13
C ASP A 209 13.40 1.76 34.24
N LYS A 210 12.93 1.88 33.04
CA LYS A 210 13.04 3.09 32.20
C LYS A 210 11.92 3.01 31.15
N LYS A 211 10.79 3.62 31.49
CA LYS A 211 9.81 4.04 30.49
C LYS A 211 10.47 4.92 29.44
N PRO A 212 10.24 4.62 28.15
CA PRO A 212 9.37 5.47 27.41
C PRO A 212 8.18 4.67 26.90
N GLU A 213 7.00 5.12 27.26
CA GLU A 213 5.77 4.74 26.59
C GLU A 213 5.87 5.10 25.11
N LYS A 214 6.32 4.18 24.27
CA LYS A 214 5.95 4.22 22.86
C LYS A 214 4.57 3.55 22.76
N LYS A 215 3.53 4.38 22.67
CA LYS A 215 2.26 4.00 22.03
C LYS A 215 2.61 3.18 20.79
N PRO A 216 1.85 2.11 20.47
CA PRO A 216 2.05 1.41 19.20
C PRO A 216 1.97 2.47 18.10
N THR A 217 3.05 2.73 17.43
CA THR A 217 3.07 3.60 16.25
C THR A 217 2.09 2.96 15.28
N LYS A 218 0.97 3.63 15.03
CA LYS A 218 0.04 3.24 13.97
C LYS A 218 0.87 3.24 12.69
N LYS A 219 1.20 2.06 12.18
CA LYS A 219 1.83 1.96 10.86
C LYS A 219 0.93 2.70 9.88
N HIS A 220 1.49 3.62 9.14
CA HIS A 220 0.76 4.32 8.11
C HIS A 220 0.43 3.32 7.00
N GLN A 221 -0.78 3.40 6.48
CA GLN A 221 -1.25 2.61 5.35
C GLN A 221 -1.71 3.53 4.23
N ILE A 222 -1.47 3.12 3.00
CA ILE A 222 -1.99 3.76 1.80
C ILE A 222 -3.01 2.81 1.19
N ASP A 223 -4.27 3.21 1.21
CA ASP A 223 -5.35 2.46 0.57
C ASP A 223 -5.55 3.00 -0.85
N VAL A 224 -5.53 2.11 -1.84
CA VAL A 224 -5.79 2.47 -3.23
C VAL A 224 -6.96 1.69 -3.78
N PHE A 225 -7.76 2.35 -4.61
CA PHE A 225 -8.76 1.69 -5.44
C PHE A 225 -8.20 1.49 -6.85
N THR A 226 -8.20 0.26 -7.33
CA THR A 226 -7.81 -0.07 -8.69
C THR A 226 -8.89 -0.88 -9.41
N THR A 227 -9.10 -0.58 -10.69
CA THR A 227 -9.92 -1.42 -11.58
C THR A 227 -9.14 -2.55 -12.20
N ARG A 228 -7.81 -2.58 -11.96
CA ARG A 228 -6.86 -3.54 -12.52
C ARG A 228 -6.05 -4.25 -11.42
N PRO A 229 -6.70 -4.93 -10.45
CA PRO A 229 -5.95 -5.69 -9.43
C PRO A 229 -5.13 -6.85 -10.03
N ASP A 230 -5.44 -7.27 -11.26
CA ASP A 230 -4.68 -8.25 -12.04
C ASP A 230 -3.26 -7.80 -12.36
N THR A 231 -2.99 -6.49 -12.36
CA THR A 231 -1.67 -5.94 -12.69
C THR A 231 -0.82 -5.59 -11.47
N ILE A 232 -1.22 -6.03 -10.28
CA ILE A 232 -0.57 -5.64 -9.03
C ILE A 232 0.94 -5.93 -9.00
N PHE A 233 1.40 -7.02 -9.62
CA PHE A 233 2.82 -7.36 -9.70
C PHE A 233 3.64 -6.45 -10.64
N GLY A 234 2.98 -5.59 -11.41
CA GLY A 234 3.61 -4.55 -12.23
C GLY A 234 3.72 -3.20 -11.54
N VAL A 235 3.37 -3.12 -10.26
CA VAL A 235 3.45 -1.87 -9.48
C VAL A 235 4.91 -1.49 -9.28
N SER A 236 5.30 -0.30 -9.79
CA SER A 236 6.67 0.23 -9.68
C SER A 236 6.78 1.35 -8.66
N PHE A 237 5.73 2.15 -8.53
CA PHE A 237 5.67 3.25 -7.59
C PHE A 237 4.23 3.54 -7.16
N MET A 238 4.10 4.29 -6.09
CA MET A 238 2.85 4.83 -5.59
C MET A 238 2.85 6.34 -5.80
N THR A 239 1.70 6.91 -6.17
CA THR A 239 1.58 8.36 -6.26
C THR A 239 0.46 8.85 -5.35
N LEU A 240 0.76 9.82 -4.51
CA LEU A 240 -0.20 10.51 -3.67
C LEU A 240 -0.53 11.88 -4.25
N ALA A 241 -1.75 12.35 -4.03
CA ALA A 241 -2.08 13.74 -4.26
C ALA A 241 -1.19 14.64 -3.38
N PRO A 242 -0.71 15.79 -3.86
CA PRO A 242 0.13 16.70 -3.06
C PRO A 242 -0.53 17.13 -1.75
N GLU A 243 -1.85 17.20 -1.71
CA GLU A 243 -2.67 17.61 -0.55
C GLU A 243 -3.00 16.43 0.39
N HIS A 244 -2.59 15.21 0.05
CA HIS A 244 -2.90 14.02 0.83
C HIS A 244 -2.29 14.12 2.24
N GLU A 245 -3.08 13.81 3.27
CA GLU A 245 -2.68 13.97 4.68
C GLU A 245 -1.44 13.15 5.10
N LEU A 246 -1.15 12.06 4.40
CA LEU A 246 0.03 11.23 4.66
C LEU A 246 1.32 11.90 4.21
N VAL A 247 1.31 12.78 3.22
CA VAL A 247 2.52 13.39 2.65
C VAL A 247 3.37 14.04 3.74
N SER A 248 2.76 14.84 4.61
CA SER A 248 3.47 15.51 5.71
C SER A 248 4.02 14.56 6.78
N LYS A 249 3.44 13.35 6.89
CA LYS A 249 3.78 12.33 7.90
C LYS A 249 4.91 11.40 7.46
N ILE A 250 5.01 11.15 6.14
CA ILE A 250 5.92 10.16 5.57
C ILE A 250 7.15 10.77 4.88
N VAL A 251 7.12 12.06 4.55
CA VAL A 251 8.23 12.74 3.88
C VAL A 251 9.50 12.68 4.73
N THR A 252 10.61 12.25 4.12
CA THR A 252 11.92 12.21 4.79
C THR A 252 12.50 13.62 4.99
N ALA A 253 13.40 13.77 5.95
CA ALA A 253 14.05 15.05 6.22
C ALA A 253 14.78 15.60 4.98
N ALA A 254 15.41 14.72 4.18
CA ALA A 254 16.13 15.08 2.97
C ALA A 254 15.20 15.66 1.89
N GLN A 255 14.01 15.09 1.71
CA GLN A 255 13.06 15.49 0.66
C GLN A 255 12.08 16.59 1.09
N LYS A 256 12.04 16.91 2.37
CA LYS A 256 11.04 17.82 2.94
C LYS A 256 10.99 19.20 2.28
N LYS A 257 12.14 19.75 1.89
CA LYS A 257 12.22 21.08 1.25
C LYS A 257 11.57 21.05 -0.13
N GLU A 258 11.90 20.06 -0.93
CA GLU A 258 11.42 19.89 -2.30
C GLU A 258 9.93 19.54 -2.34
N VAL A 259 9.51 18.57 -1.52
CA VAL A 259 8.11 18.19 -1.36
C VAL A 259 7.24 19.38 -0.94
N ASN A 260 7.68 20.16 0.05
CA ASN A 260 6.93 21.35 0.48
C ASN A 260 6.85 22.43 -0.60
N ALA A 261 7.90 22.61 -1.40
CA ALA A 261 7.89 23.54 -2.53
C ALA A 261 6.88 23.10 -3.59
N TYR A 262 6.86 21.81 -3.93
CA TYR A 262 5.93 21.22 -4.88
C TYR A 262 4.47 21.33 -4.42
N VAL A 263 4.18 21.00 -3.16
CA VAL A 263 2.83 21.13 -2.56
C VAL A 263 2.34 22.58 -2.65
N ARG A 264 3.19 23.56 -2.34
CA ARG A 264 2.83 24.99 -2.42
C ARG A 264 2.60 25.46 -3.86
N ALA A 265 3.38 24.96 -4.80
CA ALA A 265 3.21 25.29 -6.22
C ALA A 265 1.89 24.72 -6.77
N THR A 266 1.61 23.45 -6.46
CA THR A 266 0.40 22.76 -6.91
C THR A 266 -0.87 23.35 -6.29
N ALA A 267 -0.83 23.79 -5.02
CA ALA A 267 -1.97 24.43 -4.34
C ALA A 267 -2.47 25.71 -5.03
N LYS A 268 -1.64 26.35 -5.88
CA LYS A 268 -2.04 27.55 -6.66
C LYS A 268 -2.79 27.19 -7.94
N ARG A 269 -2.81 25.91 -8.35
CA ARG A 269 -3.48 25.42 -9.57
C ARG A 269 -4.82 24.83 -9.20
N SER A 270 -5.86 25.12 -9.99
CA SER A 270 -7.17 24.47 -9.80
C SER A 270 -7.12 22.99 -10.20
N GLU A 271 -8.00 22.16 -9.63
CA GLU A 271 -8.14 20.75 -10.06
C GLU A 271 -8.41 20.64 -11.56
N ARG A 272 -9.18 21.59 -12.13
CA ARG A 272 -9.50 21.64 -13.55
C ARG A 272 -8.25 21.89 -14.41
N ASP A 273 -7.39 22.82 -14.00
CA ASP A 273 -6.13 23.11 -14.73
C ASP A 273 -5.18 21.92 -14.66
N ARG A 274 -5.10 21.26 -13.50
CA ARG A 274 -4.29 20.04 -13.31
C ARG A 274 -4.78 18.88 -14.19
N MET A 275 -6.11 18.71 -14.33
CA MET A 275 -6.70 17.69 -15.21
C MET A 275 -6.52 18.00 -16.69
N ALA A 276 -6.53 19.28 -17.07
CA ALA A 276 -6.36 19.71 -18.46
C ALA A 276 -4.90 19.61 -18.95
N ASP A 277 -3.95 19.70 -18.03
CA ASP A 277 -2.52 19.63 -18.32
C ASP A 277 -2.03 18.18 -18.40
N VAL A 278 -2.35 17.53 -19.53
CA VAL A 278 -1.97 16.12 -19.78
C VAL A 278 -0.53 15.99 -20.29
N LYS A 279 0.07 17.11 -20.72
CA LYS A 279 1.38 17.10 -21.37
C LYS A 279 2.56 17.29 -20.41
N THR A 280 2.32 17.92 -19.27
CA THR A 280 3.39 18.20 -18.31
C THR A 280 3.50 17.05 -17.31
N ILE A 281 4.63 16.35 -17.35
CA ILE A 281 4.93 15.32 -16.35
C ILE A 281 5.62 16.01 -15.18
N SER A 282 5.01 15.95 -14.01
CA SER A 282 5.58 16.53 -12.79
C SER A 282 5.33 15.65 -11.57
N GLY A 283 6.30 15.61 -10.69
CA GLY A 283 6.23 14.86 -9.44
C GLY A 283 7.49 15.02 -8.60
N VAL A 284 7.39 14.65 -7.33
CA VAL A 284 8.54 14.67 -6.41
C VAL A 284 8.53 13.41 -5.57
N PHE A 285 9.69 12.79 -5.43
CA PHE A 285 9.89 11.64 -4.55
C PHE A 285 9.82 12.06 -3.09
N THR A 286 9.04 11.35 -2.27
CA THR A 286 8.88 11.67 -0.84
C THR A 286 10.04 11.19 0.03
N GLY A 287 10.92 10.32 -0.51
CA GLY A 287 11.95 9.60 0.22
C GLY A 287 11.42 8.38 0.98
N ALA A 288 10.09 8.19 1.02
CA ALA A 288 9.44 7.07 1.68
C ALA A 288 9.11 5.93 0.70
N TYR A 289 8.88 4.75 1.24
CA TYR A 289 8.53 3.56 0.49
C TYR A 289 7.28 2.90 1.07
N ALA A 290 6.45 2.36 0.22
CA ALA A 290 5.40 1.41 0.59
C ALA A 290 5.93 -0.02 0.47
N ILE A 291 5.28 -0.97 1.12
CA ILE A 291 5.59 -2.39 1.02
C ILE A 291 4.58 -3.04 0.10
N HIS A 292 5.05 -3.65 -0.98
CA HIS A 292 4.20 -4.39 -1.90
C HIS A 292 3.51 -5.55 -1.17
N PRO A 293 2.17 -5.66 -1.20
CA PRO A 293 1.42 -6.55 -0.31
C PRO A 293 1.64 -8.05 -0.55
N PHE A 294 2.07 -8.43 -1.75
CA PHE A 294 2.34 -9.84 -2.10
C PHE A 294 3.82 -10.19 -2.06
N THR A 295 4.71 -9.34 -2.59
CA THR A 295 6.15 -9.63 -2.70
C THR A 295 6.94 -9.17 -1.47
N GLY A 296 6.45 -8.17 -0.74
CA GLY A 296 7.18 -7.54 0.36
C GLY A 296 8.27 -6.56 -0.08
N GLU A 297 8.40 -6.31 -1.38
CA GLU A 297 9.37 -5.37 -1.93
C GLU A 297 9.01 -3.92 -1.63
N LYS A 298 10.03 -3.06 -1.61
CA LYS A 298 9.84 -1.62 -1.41
C LYS A 298 9.42 -0.94 -2.70
N VAL A 299 8.31 -0.22 -2.66
CA VAL A 299 7.75 0.56 -3.74
C VAL A 299 7.88 2.03 -3.41
N GLN A 300 8.49 2.83 -4.27
CA GLN A 300 8.70 4.27 -4.05
C GLN A 300 7.36 5.01 -3.89
N ILE A 301 7.31 6.01 -3.00
CA ILE A 301 6.14 6.88 -2.83
C ILE A 301 6.47 8.26 -3.36
N TRP A 302 5.76 8.67 -4.39
CA TRP A 302 5.85 9.98 -5.05
C TRP A 302 4.63 10.83 -4.73
N ILE A 303 4.74 12.12 -4.93
CA ILE A 303 3.59 13.04 -5.08
C ILE A 303 3.53 13.51 -6.51
N GLY A 304 2.32 13.59 -7.07
CA GLY A 304 2.10 14.03 -8.45
C GLY A 304 0.81 14.84 -8.57
N ASP A 305 0.83 15.90 -9.34
CA ASP A 305 -0.30 16.81 -9.50
C ASP A 305 -1.46 16.22 -10.33
N TYR A 306 -1.21 15.14 -11.05
CA TYR A 306 -2.24 14.38 -11.78
C TYR A 306 -3.12 13.52 -10.87
N VAL A 307 -2.71 13.29 -9.60
CA VAL A 307 -3.53 12.62 -8.60
C VAL A 307 -4.31 13.66 -7.80
N LEU A 308 -5.64 13.49 -7.72
CA LEU A 308 -6.52 14.42 -7.03
C LEU A 308 -6.92 13.87 -5.67
N ALA A 309 -6.80 14.67 -4.61
CA ALA A 309 -7.14 14.25 -3.24
C ALA A 309 -8.62 13.88 -3.06
N ASN A 310 -9.50 14.49 -3.86
CA ASN A 310 -10.95 14.27 -3.81
C ASN A 310 -11.43 13.16 -4.77
N TYR A 311 -10.51 12.44 -5.42
CA TYR A 311 -10.85 11.32 -6.31
C TYR A 311 -10.32 10.01 -5.74
N GLY A 312 -11.25 9.07 -5.47
CA GLY A 312 -10.90 7.80 -4.84
C GLY A 312 -10.37 7.98 -3.42
N THR A 313 -9.15 7.53 -3.19
CA THR A 313 -8.43 7.65 -1.91
C THR A 313 -7.40 8.79 -1.91
N GLY A 314 -7.24 9.51 -3.02
CA GLY A 314 -6.14 10.45 -3.20
C GLY A 314 -4.79 9.77 -3.39
N ALA A 315 -4.79 8.48 -3.67
CA ALA A 315 -3.61 7.65 -3.88
C ALA A 315 -3.82 6.71 -5.08
N VAL A 316 -2.77 6.46 -5.83
CA VAL A 316 -2.76 5.56 -6.99
C VAL A 316 -1.58 4.62 -6.88
N MET A 317 -1.79 3.34 -7.18
CA MET A 317 -0.72 2.41 -7.49
C MET A 317 -0.38 2.53 -8.97
N ALA A 318 0.84 2.85 -9.28
CA ALA A 318 1.27 3.05 -10.66
C ALA A 318 1.80 1.75 -11.28
N VAL A 319 1.28 1.44 -12.47
CA VAL A 319 1.63 0.23 -13.23
C VAL A 319 2.09 0.64 -14.64
N PRO A 320 3.34 1.07 -14.79
CA PRO A 320 3.85 1.65 -16.04
C PRO A 320 3.73 0.73 -17.25
N CYS A 321 3.85 -0.58 -17.08
CA CYS A 321 3.69 -1.50 -18.20
C CYS A 321 2.25 -1.58 -18.75
N GLY A 322 1.24 -1.13 -17.98
CA GLY A 322 -0.19 -1.26 -18.30
C GLY A 322 -0.98 0.04 -18.36
N ASP A 323 -0.35 1.17 -18.05
CA ASP A 323 -0.94 2.51 -18.10
C ASP A 323 0.04 3.50 -18.73
N GLN A 324 -0.38 4.22 -19.78
CA GLN A 324 0.52 5.10 -20.54
C GLN A 324 0.99 6.30 -19.70
N ARG A 325 0.15 6.86 -18.83
CA ARG A 325 0.55 7.98 -17.97
C ARG A 325 1.60 7.56 -16.95
N ASP A 326 1.41 6.40 -16.36
CA ASP A 326 2.39 5.82 -15.43
C ASP A 326 3.69 5.47 -16.16
N TYR A 327 3.59 5.01 -17.43
CA TYR A 327 4.74 4.73 -18.29
C TYR A 327 5.56 5.99 -18.54
N ASP A 328 4.91 7.07 -18.98
CA ASP A 328 5.57 8.35 -19.28
C ASP A 328 6.22 8.93 -18.01
N PHE A 329 5.54 8.82 -16.87
CA PHE A 329 6.09 9.22 -15.58
C PHE A 329 7.32 8.38 -15.20
N ALA A 330 7.24 7.07 -15.34
CA ALA A 330 8.36 6.16 -15.03
C ALA A 330 9.57 6.42 -15.92
N LYS A 331 9.36 6.66 -17.21
CA LYS A 331 10.43 7.03 -18.15
C LYS A 331 11.06 8.38 -17.80
N HIS A 332 10.24 9.38 -17.43
CA HIS A 332 10.73 10.71 -17.07
C HIS A 332 11.61 10.71 -15.82
N PHE A 333 11.27 9.88 -14.82
CA PHE A 333 11.99 9.82 -13.55
C PHE A 333 12.90 8.60 -13.39
N ASP A 334 13.18 7.88 -14.50
CA ASP A 334 14.04 6.69 -14.54
C ASP A 334 13.64 5.61 -13.52
N ILE A 335 12.31 5.38 -13.40
CA ILE A 335 11.74 4.35 -12.52
C ILE A 335 11.64 3.04 -13.33
N PRO A 336 12.04 1.89 -12.77
CA PRO A 336 11.95 0.59 -13.44
C PRO A 336 10.53 0.24 -13.89
N ILE A 337 10.39 -0.33 -15.09
CA ILE A 337 9.11 -0.76 -15.68
C ILE A 337 9.11 -2.30 -15.82
N PRO A 338 8.63 -3.07 -14.84
CA PRO A 338 8.55 -4.51 -14.95
C PRO A 338 7.46 -4.91 -15.95
N ASN A 339 7.82 -5.76 -16.92
CA ASN A 339 6.86 -6.30 -17.88
C ASN A 339 6.14 -7.53 -17.29
N ILE A 340 4.83 -7.40 -17.11
CA ILE A 340 3.96 -8.46 -16.61
C ILE A 340 3.08 -9.09 -17.68
N PHE A 341 3.34 -8.85 -18.95
CA PHE A 341 2.55 -9.37 -20.08
C PHE A 341 3.37 -10.34 -20.91
N LYS A 342 2.79 -11.49 -21.24
CA LYS A 342 3.48 -12.54 -22.02
C LYS A 342 3.57 -12.14 -23.48
N GLY A 343 4.81 -12.08 -23.99
CA GLY A 343 5.06 -11.84 -25.42
C GLY A 343 4.71 -10.44 -25.92
N VAL A 344 4.60 -9.48 -25.03
CA VAL A 344 4.33 -8.07 -25.36
C VAL A 344 5.61 -7.28 -25.21
N ASP A 345 5.92 -6.46 -26.21
CA ASP A 345 6.98 -5.46 -26.15
C ASP A 345 6.43 -4.16 -25.53
N ILE A 346 7.09 -3.69 -24.47
CA ILE A 346 6.78 -2.44 -23.78
C ILE A 346 7.94 -1.44 -23.83
N SER A 347 8.86 -1.57 -24.80
CA SER A 347 10.03 -0.68 -24.89
C SER A 347 9.65 0.76 -25.20
N GLU A 348 8.62 0.97 -26.04
CA GLU A 348 8.21 2.28 -26.56
C GLU A 348 6.93 2.83 -25.92
N ALA A 349 6.03 1.95 -25.45
CA ALA A 349 4.75 2.36 -24.89
C ALA A 349 4.18 1.31 -23.92
N ALA A 350 3.24 1.71 -23.06
CA ALA A 350 2.49 0.82 -22.21
C ALA A 350 1.52 -0.08 -23.02
N HIS A 351 1.30 -1.30 -22.53
CA HIS A 351 0.30 -2.21 -23.08
C HIS A 351 -1.05 -2.01 -22.39
N VAL A 352 -1.94 -1.26 -23.04
CA VAL A 352 -3.25 -0.90 -22.46
C VAL A 352 -4.38 -1.91 -22.80
N ASP A 353 -4.17 -2.78 -23.77
CA ASP A 353 -5.17 -3.75 -24.20
C ASP A 353 -5.40 -4.84 -23.16
N LYS A 354 -6.68 -5.19 -23.00
CA LYS A 354 -7.12 -6.25 -22.09
C LYS A 354 -7.43 -7.56 -22.83
N ALA A 355 -7.89 -7.43 -24.07
CA ALA A 355 -8.29 -8.59 -24.89
C ALA A 355 -7.06 -9.42 -25.30
N GLY A 356 -7.13 -10.72 -25.08
CA GLY A 356 -6.06 -11.65 -25.43
C GLY A 356 -4.80 -11.57 -24.57
N THR A 357 -4.71 -10.63 -23.61
CA THR A 357 -3.55 -10.48 -22.74
C THR A 357 -3.44 -11.64 -21.76
N ILE A 358 -2.24 -12.23 -21.68
CA ILE A 358 -1.88 -13.25 -20.70
C ILE A 358 -0.86 -12.65 -19.73
N ILE A 359 -1.14 -12.77 -18.45
CA ILE A 359 -0.26 -12.29 -17.38
C ILE A 359 0.99 -13.18 -17.30
N ALA A 360 2.15 -12.59 -17.09
CA ALA A 360 3.43 -13.24 -16.88
C ALA A 360 4.18 -12.57 -15.71
N ASN A 361 5.26 -13.17 -15.24
CA ASN A 361 6.11 -12.59 -14.19
C ASN A 361 5.34 -12.10 -12.95
N SER A 362 4.23 -12.75 -12.60
CA SER A 362 3.24 -12.28 -11.63
C SER A 362 2.83 -13.36 -10.61
N ASP A 363 3.78 -14.18 -10.15
CA ASP A 363 3.59 -15.27 -9.19
C ASP A 363 2.35 -16.11 -9.55
N PHE A 364 1.36 -16.21 -8.65
CA PHE A 364 0.12 -17.00 -8.83
C PHE A 364 -0.80 -16.52 -9.97
N LEU A 365 -0.58 -15.32 -10.53
CA LEU A 365 -1.33 -14.79 -11.67
C LEU A 365 -0.73 -15.18 -13.03
N SER A 366 0.51 -15.68 -13.07
CA SER A 366 1.20 -16.01 -14.31
C SER A 366 0.47 -17.09 -15.10
N GLY A 367 0.33 -16.90 -16.41
CA GLY A 367 -0.38 -17.79 -17.31
C GLY A 367 -1.89 -17.58 -17.38
N LEU A 368 -2.45 -16.67 -16.59
CA LEU A 368 -3.88 -16.40 -16.59
C LEU A 368 -4.26 -15.29 -17.59
N THR A 369 -5.48 -15.40 -18.11
CA THR A 369 -6.10 -14.29 -18.84
C THR A 369 -6.54 -13.19 -17.89
N TYR A 370 -6.70 -11.96 -18.39
CA TYR A 370 -7.17 -10.79 -17.64
C TYR A 370 -8.32 -11.10 -16.68
N GLN A 371 -9.41 -11.72 -17.19
CA GLN A 371 -10.61 -11.97 -16.37
C GLN A 371 -10.37 -12.95 -15.23
N LYS A 372 -9.57 -13.99 -15.47
CA LYS A 372 -9.21 -14.97 -14.43
C LYS A 372 -8.27 -14.36 -13.40
N ALA A 373 -7.26 -13.62 -13.87
CA ALA A 373 -6.32 -12.92 -13.01
C ALA A 373 -7.01 -11.90 -12.09
N LEU A 374 -7.96 -11.12 -12.63
CA LEU A 374 -8.74 -10.16 -11.85
C LEU A 374 -9.51 -10.83 -10.70
N LYS A 375 -10.21 -11.92 -10.98
CA LYS A 375 -10.97 -12.65 -9.96
C LYS A 375 -10.05 -13.26 -8.89
N LEU A 376 -8.94 -13.87 -9.31
CA LEU A 376 -7.99 -14.49 -8.41
C LEU A 376 -7.25 -13.46 -7.56
N SER A 377 -6.91 -12.29 -8.13
CA SER A 377 -6.31 -11.19 -7.37
C SER A 377 -7.22 -10.74 -6.23
N ILE A 378 -8.51 -10.51 -6.50
CA ILE A 378 -9.47 -10.11 -5.47
C ILE A 378 -9.56 -11.19 -4.39
N PHE A 379 -9.68 -12.46 -4.77
CA PHE A 379 -9.74 -13.57 -3.83
C PHE A 379 -8.50 -13.64 -2.92
N GLU A 380 -7.29 -13.51 -3.49
CA GLU A 380 -6.05 -13.55 -2.70
C GLU A 380 -5.86 -12.31 -1.81
N LEU A 381 -6.33 -11.13 -2.25
CA LEU A 381 -6.36 -9.92 -1.43
C LEU A 381 -7.25 -10.10 -0.19
N GLU A 382 -8.46 -10.64 -0.37
CA GLU A 382 -9.40 -10.90 0.72
C GLU A 382 -8.89 -11.99 1.68
N LYS A 383 -8.40 -13.09 1.13
CA LYS A 383 -7.84 -14.21 1.91
C LYS A 383 -6.67 -13.79 2.80
N ARG A 384 -5.84 -12.84 2.35
CA ARG A 384 -4.70 -12.31 3.11
C ARG A 384 -5.05 -11.10 3.97
N ALA A 385 -6.31 -10.61 3.92
CA ALA A 385 -6.79 -9.41 4.61
C ALA A 385 -5.97 -8.14 4.30
N ILE A 386 -5.49 -8.02 3.05
CA ILE A 386 -4.72 -6.88 2.53
C ILE A 386 -5.51 -6.06 1.50
N GLY A 387 -6.77 -6.41 1.28
CA GLY A 387 -7.67 -5.74 0.37
C GLY A 387 -9.00 -6.47 0.24
N TYR A 388 -9.89 -5.93 -0.58
CA TYR A 388 -11.21 -6.51 -0.85
C TYR A 388 -11.78 -6.00 -2.18
N GLY A 389 -12.68 -6.79 -2.78
CA GLY A 389 -13.42 -6.40 -3.97
C GLY A 389 -14.35 -5.22 -3.68
N LYS A 390 -14.38 -4.22 -4.56
CA LYS A 390 -15.20 -3.01 -4.39
C LYS A 390 -15.79 -2.54 -5.70
N ILE A 391 -17.05 -2.12 -5.64
CA ILE A 391 -17.69 -1.35 -6.69
C ILE A 391 -17.54 0.13 -6.33
N ASN A 392 -17.07 0.93 -7.26
CA ASN A 392 -16.93 2.37 -7.12
C ASN A 392 -17.73 3.08 -8.22
N TYR A 393 -18.11 4.34 -7.96
CA TYR A 393 -18.82 5.18 -8.90
C TYR A 393 -18.06 6.47 -9.11
N ARG A 394 -18.07 6.99 -10.34
CA ARG A 394 -17.54 8.32 -10.66
C ARG A 394 -18.40 9.43 -10.06
N LEU A 395 -19.70 9.16 -9.93
CA LEU A 395 -20.67 10.07 -9.31
C LEU A 395 -20.20 10.45 -7.89
N ARG A 396 -20.15 11.73 -7.60
CA ARG A 396 -19.72 12.28 -6.30
C ARG A 396 -20.91 12.89 -5.57
N ASP A 397 -20.80 12.92 -4.23
CA ASP A 397 -21.76 13.63 -3.40
C ASP A 397 -21.75 15.11 -3.74
N ALA A 398 -22.94 15.71 -3.84
CA ALA A 398 -23.07 17.13 -4.14
C ALA A 398 -22.85 17.95 -2.86
N VAL A 399 -21.84 18.81 -2.88
CA VAL A 399 -21.61 19.79 -1.81
C VAL A 399 -22.53 20.98 -2.05
N PHE A 400 -23.40 21.26 -1.07
CA PHE A 400 -24.44 22.27 -1.19
C PHE A 400 -23.88 23.66 -1.51
N SER A 401 -22.83 24.07 -0.80
CA SER A 401 -22.19 25.39 -0.99
C SER A 401 -21.44 25.61 -2.31
N ARG A 402 -21.26 24.55 -3.12
CA ARG A 402 -20.66 24.65 -4.46
C ARG A 402 -21.67 24.86 -5.57
N GLN A 403 -22.98 24.83 -5.23
CA GLN A 403 -24.06 25.04 -6.18
C GLN A 403 -24.56 26.46 -6.10
N ARG A 404 -24.85 27.04 -7.23
CA ARG A 404 -25.58 28.31 -7.33
C ARG A 404 -27.07 27.99 -7.42
N TYR A 405 -27.89 28.56 -6.54
CA TYR A 405 -29.33 28.37 -6.48
C TYR A 405 -30.03 29.66 -6.86
#